data_8dd5e63b7497d861b758d98f218a81fa
#
_entry.id   8dd5e63b7497d861b758d98f218a81fa
#
_cell.length_a   1.000
_cell.length_b   1.000
_cell.length_c   1.000
_cell.angle_alpha   90.00
_cell.angle_beta   90.00
_cell.angle_gamma   90.00
#
_symmetry.space_group_name_H-M   'P 1'
#
loop_
_entity.id
_entity.type
_entity.pdbx_description
1 polymer ?
#
loop_
_entity_poly.entity_id
_entity_poly.type
_entity_poly.pdbx_seq_one_letter_code
_entity_poly.pdbx_strand_id
1 'polypeptide(L)'
;MTTQAATAPFVLDSDVFIAAKNAYYAFDICPGFWKGLLRTHASGRVRSIDRIKAELLSGSREEDLVKWVKREVPRGFFHDSHSNEVSSAFAEVMLWVQTNPRYFDRARAKFATEADGWLVAYSMVNGTLVVTNEQPRPESRNRVLLPDVCNQFDVKYKDTFVMLREALPPQ
;
A
#
# COMPACT_ATOMS: atom_id res chain seq x y z
N MET A 1 13.35 12.64 29.95
CA MET A 1 13.51 12.27 28.53
C MET A 1 12.26 11.56 28.07
N THR A 2 11.38 12.29 27.43
CA THR A 2 10.18 11.69 26.79
C THR A 2 10.65 10.94 25.56
N THR A 3 10.68 9.64 25.63
CA THR A 3 10.85 8.77 24.46
C THR A 3 9.63 8.99 23.59
N GLN A 4 9.79 9.77 22.53
CA GLN A 4 8.76 9.92 21.50
C GLN A 4 8.53 8.51 20.94
N ALA A 5 7.35 7.93 21.21
CA ALA A 5 6.98 6.65 20.65
C ALA A 5 7.13 6.74 19.13
N ALA A 6 7.99 5.91 18.56
CA ALA A 6 8.21 5.90 17.12
C ALA A 6 6.85 5.66 16.45
N THR A 7 6.39 6.65 15.69
CA THR A 7 5.14 6.51 14.93
C THR A 7 5.28 5.37 13.93
N ALA A 8 4.28 4.50 13.87
CA ALA A 8 4.26 3.37 12.93
C ALA A 8 4.52 3.85 11.49
N PRO A 9 5.36 3.17 10.72
CA PRO A 9 5.63 3.56 9.35
C PRO A 9 4.40 3.33 8.46
N PHE A 10 4.30 4.13 7.40
CA PHE A 10 3.30 4.00 6.36
C PHE A 10 3.74 2.98 5.32
N VAL A 11 2.84 2.09 4.92
CA VAL A 11 3.05 1.17 3.81
C VAL A 11 2.05 1.50 2.68
N LEU A 12 2.58 1.79 1.50
CA LEU A 12 1.82 2.37 0.40
C LEU A 12 1.24 1.28 -0.52
N ASP A 13 -0.05 1.42 -0.81
CA ASP A 13 -0.75 0.69 -1.87
C ASP A 13 -0.37 1.22 -3.26
N SER A 14 -0.57 0.43 -4.30
CA SER A 14 -0.28 0.80 -5.70
C SER A 14 -1.09 2.01 -6.18
N ASP A 15 -2.31 2.17 -5.69
CA ASP A 15 -3.18 3.28 -6.07
C ASP A 15 -2.61 4.66 -5.68
N VAL A 16 -1.82 4.73 -4.62
CA VAL A 16 -1.13 5.97 -4.20
C VAL A 16 -0.19 6.47 -5.31
N PHE A 17 0.59 5.58 -5.89
CA PHE A 17 1.53 5.92 -6.96
C PHE A 17 0.81 6.20 -8.29
N ILE A 18 -0.19 5.37 -8.61
CA ILE A 18 -0.94 5.47 -9.87
C ILE A 18 -1.77 6.75 -9.90
N ALA A 19 -2.48 7.06 -8.81
CA ALA A 19 -3.26 8.29 -8.69
C ALA A 19 -2.36 9.54 -8.67
N ALA A 20 -1.21 9.46 -7.99
CA ALA A 20 -0.23 10.55 -7.98
C ALA A 20 0.23 10.87 -9.40
N LYS A 21 0.67 9.87 -10.16
CA LYS A 21 1.12 10.04 -11.55
C LYS A 21 0.01 10.58 -12.45
N ASN A 22 -1.21 10.02 -12.36
CA ASN A 22 -2.26 10.27 -13.34
C ASN A 22 -3.10 11.52 -13.05
N ALA A 23 -3.23 11.93 -11.78
CA ALA A 23 -4.20 12.95 -11.42
C ALA A 23 -3.62 14.11 -10.59
N TYR A 24 -2.81 13.84 -9.57
CA TYR A 24 -2.48 14.85 -8.57
C TYR A 24 -1.07 15.39 -8.66
N TYR A 25 -0.10 14.55 -8.97
CA TYR A 25 1.33 14.86 -8.85
C TYR A 25 2.13 14.31 -10.03
N ALA A 26 1.71 14.60 -11.27
CA ALA A 26 2.47 14.18 -12.46
C ALA A 26 3.96 14.57 -12.32
N PHE A 27 4.86 13.75 -12.85
CA PHE A 27 6.31 13.89 -12.64
C PHE A 27 6.87 15.24 -13.11
N ASP A 28 6.34 15.75 -14.20
CA ASP A 28 6.72 17.05 -14.78
C ASP A 28 6.13 18.24 -14.04
N ILE A 29 4.94 18.08 -13.46
CA ILE A 29 4.22 19.17 -12.78
C ILE A 29 4.63 19.26 -11.31
N CYS A 30 4.78 18.12 -10.63
CA CYS A 30 5.03 18.08 -9.20
C CYS A 30 6.18 17.12 -8.81
N PRO A 31 7.41 17.37 -9.29
CA PRO A 31 8.56 16.51 -8.96
C PRO A 31 8.87 16.46 -7.47
N GLY A 32 8.43 17.48 -6.72
CA GLY A 32 8.58 17.56 -5.27
C GLY A 32 7.90 16.43 -4.50
N PHE A 33 6.75 15.94 -4.98
CA PHE A 33 6.07 14.80 -4.38
C PHE A 33 6.95 13.54 -4.41
N TRP A 34 7.51 13.22 -5.58
CA TRP A 34 8.32 12.00 -5.79
C TRP A 34 9.63 12.05 -5.00
N LYS A 35 10.29 13.20 -4.99
CA LYS A 35 11.48 13.44 -4.15
C LYS A 35 11.13 13.38 -2.66
N GLY A 36 9.97 13.91 -2.27
CA GLY A 36 9.44 13.88 -0.91
C GLY A 36 9.23 12.45 -0.42
N LEU A 37 8.64 11.57 -1.23
CA LEU A 37 8.47 10.16 -0.90
C LEU A 37 9.81 9.48 -0.60
N LEU A 38 10.82 9.70 -1.44
CA LEU A 38 12.14 9.10 -1.24
C LEU A 38 12.84 9.63 0.01
N ARG A 39 12.73 10.93 0.32
CA ARG A 39 13.24 11.50 1.58
C ARG A 39 12.53 10.92 2.79
N THR A 40 11.21 10.78 2.73
CA THR A 40 10.40 10.22 3.82
C THR A 40 10.70 8.74 4.01
N HIS A 41 10.97 8.02 2.93
CA HIS A 41 11.49 6.66 3.00
C HIS A 41 12.87 6.61 3.68
N ALA A 42 13.79 7.49 3.31
CA ALA A 42 15.12 7.55 3.91
C ALA A 42 15.08 7.79 5.43
N SER A 43 14.06 8.48 5.94
CA SER A 43 13.80 8.64 7.37
C SER A 43 13.07 7.44 8.02
N GLY A 44 12.80 6.38 7.28
CA GLY A 44 12.13 5.16 7.77
C GLY A 44 10.61 5.26 7.91
N ARG A 45 10.00 6.36 7.48
CA ARG A 45 8.57 6.62 7.70
C ARG A 45 7.65 6.05 6.62
N VAL A 46 8.14 5.86 5.40
CA VAL A 46 7.38 5.38 4.25
C VAL A 46 8.09 4.22 3.60
N ARG A 47 7.32 3.22 3.21
CA ARG A 47 7.75 2.03 2.46
C ARG A 47 6.61 1.44 1.65
N SER A 48 6.88 0.42 0.88
CA SER A 48 5.88 -0.46 0.28
C SER A 48 6.37 -1.90 0.32
N ILE A 49 5.73 -2.81 -0.42
CA ILE A 49 6.11 -4.22 -0.46
C ILE A 49 6.43 -4.67 -1.89
N ASP A 50 7.15 -5.77 -2.01
CA ASP A 50 7.59 -6.37 -3.28
C ASP A 50 6.43 -6.70 -4.23
N ARG A 51 5.27 -7.09 -3.69
CA ARG A 51 4.05 -7.35 -4.47
C ARG A 51 3.51 -6.10 -5.14
N ILE A 52 3.52 -4.97 -4.43
CA ILE A 52 3.17 -3.67 -5.00
C ILE A 52 4.18 -3.26 -6.08
N LYS A 53 5.48 -3.47 -5.85
CA LYS A 53 6.50 -3.23 -6.89
C LYS A 53 6.18 -4.00 -8.17
N ALA A 54 5.81 -5.27 -8.05
CA ALA A 54 5.46 -6.11 -9.21
C ALA A 54 4.26 -5.54 -9.98
N GLU A 55 3.22 -5.09 -9.28
CA GLU A 55 2.09 -4.41 -9.91
C GLU A 55 2.51 -3.14 -10.66
N LEU A 56 3.30 -2.27 -10.03
CA LEU A 56 3.77 -1.03 -10.66
C LEU A 56 4.63 -1.30 -11.90
N LEU A 57 5.40 -2.39 -11.90
CA LEU A 57 6.25 -2.78 -13.03
C LEU A 57 5.51 -3.53 -14.15
N SER A 58 4.23 -3.88 -13.95
CA SER A 58 3.40 -4.54 -14.98
C SER A 58 2.98 -3.59 -16.11
N GLY A 59 3.13 -2.30 -15.92
CA GLY A 59 2.88 -1.29 -16.94
C GLY A 59 3.90 -1.29 -18.08
N SER A 60 3.69 -0.43 -19.08
CA SER A 60 4.61 -0.26 -20.18
C SER A 60 5.98 0.22 -19.71
N ARG A 61 7.07 -0.29 -20.32
CA ARG A 61 8.44 0.15 -20.02
C ARG A 61 8.67 1.65 -20.25
N GLU A 62 7.89 2.25 -21.11
CA GLU A 62 7.97 3.68 -21.45
C GLU A 62 7.21 4.58 -20.45
N GLU A 63 6.41 4.00 -19.57
CA GLU A 63 5.71 4.77 -18.55
C GLU A 63 6.67 5.39 -17.53
N ASP A 64 6.42 6.65 -17.19
CA ASP A 64 7.25 7.41 -16.24
C ASP A 64 7.31 6.76 -14.86
N LEU A 65 6.20 6.17 -14.40
CA LEU A 65 6.16 5.46 -13.13
C LEU A 65 7.07 4.22 -13.13
N VAL A 66 7.07 3.45 -14.22
CA VAL A 66 7.95 2.28 -14.36
C VAL A 66 9.42 2.71 -14.39
N LYS A 67 9.73 3.80 -15.11
CA LYS A 67 11.09 4.38 -15.16
C LYS A 67 11.53 4.84 -13.78
N TRP A 68 10.67 5.54 -13.05
CA TRP A 68 10.94 6.02 -11.71
C TRP A 68 11.23 4.87 -10.74
N VAL A 69 10.37 3.84 -10.72
CA VAL A 69 10.57 2.65 -9.85
C VAL A 69 11.91 1.96 -10.14
N LYS A 70 12.29 1.86 -11.43
CA LYS A 70 13.54 1.17 -11.82
C LYS A 70 14.80 1.97 -11.57
N ARG A 71 14.76 3.30 -11.69
CA ARG A 71 15.94 4.16 -11.72
C ARG A 71 16.19 4.93 -10.44
N GLU A 72 15.11 5.35 -9.76
CA GLU A 72 15.21 6.30 -8.65
C GLU A 72 14.89 5.67 -7.30
N VAL A 73 14.02 4.64 -7.26
CA VAL A 73 13.59 4.04 -6.00
C VAL A 73 14.67 3.14 -5.41
N PRO A 74 15.10 3.37 -4.15
CA PRO A 74 16.07 2.50 -3.48
C PRO A 74 15.52 1.08 -3.31
N ARG A 75 16.42 0.08 -3.31
CA ARG A 75 16.04 -1.33 -3.11
C ARG A 75 15.27 -1.58 -1.81
N GLY A 76 15.61 -0.89 -0.75
CA GLY A 76 14.97 -1.03 0.56
C GLY A 76 13.58 -0.40 0.67
N PHE A 77 13.10 0.29 -0.37
CA PHE A 77 11.76 0.88 -0.38
C PHE A 77 10.66 -0.19 -0.40
N PHE A 78 10.86 -1.24 -1.17
CA PHE A 78 9.91 -2.35 -1.30
C PHE A 78 10.38 -3.53 -0.45
N HIS A 79 9.75 -3.71 0.71
CA HIS A 79 10.06 -4.76 1.66
C HIS A 79 9.61 -6.13 1.14
N ASP A 80 10.35 -7.16 1.49
CA ASP A 80 9.99 -8.55 1.22
C ASP A 80 8.75 -8.96 2.02
N SER A 81 7.77 -9.55 1.36
CA SER A 81 6.55 -10.09 1.97
C SER A 81 6.55 -11.62 2.09
N HIS A 82 7.69 -12.30 1.91
CA HIS A 82 7.79 -13.76 1.88
C HIS A 82 8.08 -14.43 3.23
N SER A 83 8.10 -13.69 4.34
CA SER A 83 8.33 -14.34 5.64
C SER A 83 7.20 -15.34 5.98
N ASN A 84 7.51 -16.32 6.83
CA ASN A 84 6.52 -17.31 7.27
C ASN A 84 5.36 -16.65 8.01
N GLU A 85 5.63 -15.62 8.81
CA GLU A 85 4.63 -14.87 9.57
C GLU A 85 3.67 -14.13 8.64
N VAL A 86 4.20 -13.43 7.63
CA VAL A 86 3.38 -12.74 6.62
C VAL A 86 2.58 -13.73 5.78
N SER A 87 3.16 -14.87 5.40
CA SER A 87 2.46 -15.92 4.66
C SER A 87 1.32 -16.53 5.46
N SER A 88 1.51 -16.72 6.77
CA SER A 88 0.45 -17.20 7.67
C SER A 88 -0.68 -16.17 7.82
N ALA A 89 -0.34 -14.90 8.01
CA ALA A 89 -1.33 -13.82 8.05
C ALA A 89 -2.08 -13.68 6.72
N PHE A 90 -1.39 -13.83 5.60
CA PHE A 90 -2.03 -13.84 4.28
C PHE A 90 -3.03 -14.98 4.13
N ALA A 91 -2.70 -16.18 4.62
CA ALA A 91 -3.63 -17.31 4.62
C ALA A 91 -4.91 -17.02 5.42
N GLU A 92 -4.79 -16.33 6.56
CA GLU A 92 -5.95 -15.90 7.36
C GLU A 92 -6.82 -14.89 6.59
N VAL A 93 -6.20 -13.90 5.95
CA VAL A 93 -6.90 -12.92 5.11
C VAL A 93 -7.63 -13.62 3.97
N MET A 94 -6.96 -14.53 3.27
CA MET A 94 -7.56 -15.27 2.16
C MET A 94 -8.68 -16.19 2.60
N LEU A 95 -8.54 -16.86 3.74
CA LEU A 95 -9.62 -17.70 4.30
C LEU A 95 -10.88 -16.87 4.54
N TRP A 96 -10.73 -15.71 5.18
CA TRP A 96 -11.87 -14.81 5.43
C TRP A 96 -12.52 -14.34 4.12
N VAL A 97 -11.74 -13.92 3.13
CA VAL A 97 -12.26 -13.47 1.83
C VAL A 97 -12.98 -14.62 1.11
N GLN A 98 -12.36 -15.79 1.03
CA GLN A 98 -12.89 -16.93 0.26
C GLN A 98 -14.13 -17.55 0.90
N THR A 99 -14.28 -17.47 2.21
CA THR A 99 -15.44 -18.00 2.93
C THR A 99 -16.52 -16.97 3.21
N ASN A 100 -16.30 -15.70 2.88
CA ASN A 100 -17.27 -14.64 3.14
C ASN A 100 -18.41 -14.67 2.10
N PRO A 101 -19.66 -15.01 2.51
CA PRO A 101 -20.78 -15.17 1.57
C PRO A 101 -21.24 -13.85 0.94
N ARG A 102 -20.78 -12.72 1.47
CA ARG A 102 -21.08 -11.39 0.91
C ARG A 102 -20.54 -11.23 -0.51
N TYR A 103 -19.32 -11.72 -0.76
CA TYR A 103 -18.65 -11.49 -2.04
C TYR A 103 -19.03 -12.52 -3.11
N PHE A 104 -19.22 -12.05 -4.33
CA PHE A 104 -19.34 -12.93 -5.49
C PHE A 104 -18.00 -13.64 -5.79
N ASP A 105 -18.08 -14.82 -6.40
CA ASP A 105 -16.90 -15.64 -6.71
C ASP A 105 -15.84 -14.89 -7.52
N ARG A 106 -16.28 -14.06 -8.48
CA ARG A 106 -15.37 -13.22 -9.27
C ARG A 106 -14.61 -12.20 -8.44
N ALA A 107 -15.25 -11.63 -7.41
CA ALA A 107 -14.61 -10.67 -6.52
C ALA A 107 -13.54 -11.34 -5.66
N ARG A 108 -13.83 -12.53 -5.13
CA ARG A 108 -12.88 -13.35 -4.37
C ARG A 108 -11.69 -13.78 -5.23
N ALA A 109 -11.96 -14.27 -6.45
CA ALA A 109 -10.92 -14.68 -7.38
C ALA A 109 -10.01 -13.51 -7.76
N LYS A 110 -10.56 -12.34 -8.02
CA LYS A 110 -9.79 -11.13 -8.32
C LYS A 110 -8.88 -10.74 -7.16
N PHE A 111 -9.43 -10.64 -5.95
CA PHE A 111 -8.65 -10.28 -4.76
C PHE A 111 -7.49 -11.26 -4.50
N ALA A 112 -7.69 -12.55 -4.78
CA ALA A 112 -6.64 -13.56 -4.64
C ALA A 112 -5.41 -13.32 -5.54
N THR A 113 -5.57 -12.58 -6.62
CA THR A 113 -4.48 -12.27 -7.58
C THR A 113 -3.84 -10.90 -7.35
N GLU A 114 -4.41 -10.07 -6.50
CA GLU A 114 -3.94 -8.71 -6.21
C GLU A 114 -2.97 -8.68 -5.04
N ALA A 115 -2.20 -7.59 -4.92
CA ALA A 115 -1.26 -7.39 -3.82
C ALA A 115 -1.94 -7.04 -2.49
N ASP A 116 -3.20 -6.64 -2.51
CA ASP A 116 -3.96 -6.11 -1.37
C ASP A 116 -3.93 -7.04 -0.15
N GLY A 117 -4.18 -8.33 -0.35
CA GLY A 117 -4.14 -9.30 0.73
C GLY A 117 -2.76 -9.42 1.38
N TRP A 118 -1.71 -9.32 0.59
CA TRP A 118 -0.34 -9.32 1.08
C TRP A 118 0.01 -8.04 1.83
N LEU A 119 -0.52 -6.90 1.38
CA LEU A 119 -0.33 -5.62 2.05
C LEU A 119 -0.96 -5.60 3.44
N VAL A 120 -2.19 -6.13 3.57
CA VAL A 120 -2.84 -6.31 4.87
C VAL A 120 -2.05 -7.25 5.76
N ALA A 121 -1.65 -8.42 5.24
CA ALA A 121 -0.88 -9.41 5.99
C ALA A 121 0.47 -8.85 6.49
N TYR A 122 1.18 -8.13 5.61
CA TYR A 122 2.42 -7.45 5.99
C TYR A 122 2.19 -6.46 7.14
N SER A 123 1.12 -5.69 7.07
CA SER A 123 0.77 -4.69 8.09
C SER A 123 0.34 -5.32 9.41
N MET A 124 -0.37 -6.45 9.37
CA MET A 124 -0.71 -7.22 10.58
C MET A 124 0.54 -7.64 11.34
N VAL A 125 1.55 -8.13 10.62
CA VAL A 125 2.79 -8.64 11.23
C VAL A 125 3.72 -7.51 11.69
N ASN A 126 3.82 -6.44 10.91
CA ASN A 126 4.82 -5.38 11.13
C ASN A 126 4.25 -4.14 11.83
N GLY A 127 2.97 -4.11 12.15
CA GLY A 127 2.33 -2.97 12.84
C GLY A 127 2.38 -1.68 12.02
N THR A 128 2.28 -1.76 10.70
CA THR A 128 2.34 -0.60 9.80
C THR A 128 0.95 -0.03 9.53
N LEU A 129 0.91 1.24 9.08
CA LEU A 129 -0.29 1.92 8.62
C LEU A 129 -0.41 1.79 7.09
N VAL A 130 -1.49 1.19 6.61
CA VAL A 130 -1.76 1.11 5.17
C VAL A 130 -2.15 2.48 4.64
N VAL A 131 -1.60 2.87 3.49
CA VAL A 131 -2.03 4.07 2.77
C VAL A 131 -2.71 3.66 1.48
N THR A 132 -3.98 4.01 1.35
CA THR A 132 -4.80 3.74 0.17
C THR A 132 -5.80 4.87 -0.04
N ASN A 133 -6.14 5.15 -1.29
CA ASN A 133 -7.19 6.11 -1.63
C ASN A 133 -8.57 5.44 -1.75
N GLU A 134 -8.63 4.12 -1.64
CA GLU A 134 -9.91 3.41 -1.58
C GLU A 134 -10.70 3.81 -0.33
N GLN A 135 -12.03 3.79 -0.47
CA GLN A 135 -12.96 4.03 0.63
C GLN A 135 -13.68 2.74 1.02
N PRO A 136 -13.98 2.53 2.31
CA PRO A 136 -14.70 1.34 2.74
C PRO A 136 -16.11 1.32 2.14
N ARG A 137 -16.54 0.13 1.72
CA ARG A 137 -17.91 -0.14 1.23
C ARG A 137 -18.35 -1.49 1.76
N PRO A 138 -18.80 -1.56 3.02
CA PRO A 138 -19.17 -2.83 3.65
C PRO A 138 -20.31 -3.57 2.95
N GLU A 139 -21.11 -2.88 2.12
CA GLU A 139 -22.17 -3.47 1.31
C GLU A 139 -21.69 -4.01 -0.05
N SER A 140 -20.45 -3.76 -0.46
CA SER A 140 -19.93 -4.20 -1.76
C SER A 140 -19.89 -5.73 -1.86
N ARG A 141 -20.41 -6.25 -2.96
CA ARG A 141 -20.39 -7.69 -3.30
C ARG A 141 -19.53 -7.99 -4.52
N ASN A 142 -19.36 -6.99 -5.38
CA ASN A 142 -18.66 -7.11 -6.65
C ASN A 142 -17.16 -6.93 -6.54
N ARG A 143 -16.69 -6.38 -5.42
CA ARG A 143 -15.29 -6.10 -5.17
C ARG A 143 -14.97 -6.23 -3.69
N VAL A 144 -13.85 -6.85 -3.38
CA VAL A 144 -13.23 -6.82 -2.05
C VAL A 144 -12.36 -5.58 -2.00
N LEU A 145 -12.71 -4.63 -1.14
CA LEU A 145 -11.97 -3.37 -1.01
C LEU A 145 -10.95 -3.45 0.11
N LEU A 146 -9.79 -2.89 -0.11
CA LEU A 146 -8.68 -2.91 0.84
C LEU A 146 -9.07 -2.37 2.23
N PRO A 147 -9.79 -1.22 2.36
CA PRO A 147 -10.23 -0.73 3.67
C PRO A 147 -11.17 -1.68 4.42
N ASP A 148 -12.03 -2.40 3.71
CA ASP A 148 -12.94 -3.37 4.36
C ASP A 148 -12.16 -4.55 4.96
N VAL A 149 -11.12 -5.00 4.28
CA VAL A 149 -10.22 -6.04 4.79
C VAL A 149 -9.39 -5.51 5.96
N CYS A 150 -8.86 -4.29 5.86
CA CYS A 150 -8.16 -3.64 6.96
C CYS A 150 -9.02 -3.57 8.21
N ASN A 151 -10.29 -3.16 8.08
CA ASN A 151 -11.24 -3.09 9.19
C ASN A 151 -11.49 -4.47 9.82
N GLN A 152 -11.58 -5.53 9.02
CA GLN A 152 -11.76 -6.89 9.51
C GLN A 152 -10.60 -7.39 10.39
N PHE A 153 -9.37 -7.03 10.02
CA PHE A 153 -8.16 -7.51 10.68
C PHE A 153 -7.50 -6.47 11.60
N ASP A 154 -8.24 -5.40 11.95
CA ASP A 154 -7.76 -4.32 12.82
C ASP A 154 -6.46 -3.66 12.34
N VAL A 155 -6.27 -3.61 11.02
CA VAL A 155 -5.20 -2.88 10.38
C VAL A 155 -5.65 -1.45 10.14
N LYS A 156 -4.88 -0.48 10.65
CA LYS A 156 -5.19 0.93 10.47
C LYS A 156 -4.79 1.38 9.07
N TYR A 157 -5.58 2.26 8.49
CA TYR A 157 -5.31 2.84 7.18
C TYR A 157 -5.62 4.33 7.12
N LYS A 158 -5.01 5.01 6.17
CA LYS A 158 -5.18 6.45 5.89
C LYS A 158 -5.12 6.68 4.39
N ASP A 159 -5.64 7.83 3.94
CA ASP A 159 -5.46 8.25 2.57
C ASP A 159 -4.10 8.94 2.33
N THR A 160 -3.79 9.18 1.06
CA THR A 160 -2.54 9.84 0.65
C THR A 160 -2.38 11.22 1.28
N PHE A 161 -3.44 12.01 1.37
CA PHE A 161 -3.34 13.39 1.88
C PHE A 161 -3.05 13.42 3.38
N VAL A 162 -3.65 12.53 4.15
CA VAL A 162 -3.37 12.38 5.57
C VAL A 162 -1.91 11.94 5.78
N MET A 163 -1.45 10.94 5.02
CA MET A 163 -0.07 10.48 5.05
C MET A 163 0.90 11.62 4.74
N LEU A 164 0.65 12.43 3.71
CA LEU A 164 1.50 13.55 3.34
C LEU A 164 1.60 14.60 4.46
N ARG A 165 0.49 14.92 5.13
CA ARG A 165 0.49 15.86 6.26
C ARG A 165 1.27 15.35 7.46
N GLU A 166 1.22 14.05 7.71
CA GLU A 166 1.88 13.45 8.88
C GLU A 166 3.34 13.06 8.62
N ALA A 167 3.68 12.69 7.40
CA ALA A 167 4.98 12.12 7.04
C ALA A 167 5.95 13.15 6.45
N LEU A 168 5.45 14.13 5.68
CA LEU A 168 6.30 15.18 5.15
C LEU A 168 6.52 16.27 6.21
N PRO A 169 7.76 16.73 6.41
CA PRO A 169 7.99 17.86 7.29
C PRO A 169 7.30 19.11 6.73
N PRO A 170 6.82 20.01 7.58
CA PRO A 170 6.30 21.31 7.14
C PRO A 170 7.38 22.02 6.32
N GLN A 171 6.96 22.61 5.20
CA GLN A 171 7.84 23.42 4.35
C GLN A 171 8.13 24.76 5.00
#